data_03c864d786880e2b0f521d2067bfb50a
#
_entry.id   03c864d786880e2b0f521d2067bfb50a
#
_cell.length_a   1.000
_cell.length_b   1.000
_cell.length_c   1.000
_cell.angle_alpha   90.00
_cell.angle_beta   90.00
_cell.angle_gamma   90.00
#
_symmetry.space_group_name_H-M   'P 1'
#
loop_
_entity.id
_entity.type
_entity.pdbx_description
1 polymer ?
#
loop_
_entity_poly.entity_id
_entity_poly.type
_entity_poly.pdbx_seq_one_letter_code
_entity_poly.pdbx_strand_id
1 'polypeptide(L)'
;MAGTVSTCFFFVFLLSLLLPFQISAEESSEKEFVLTLDHSNFHDTVSKHDFIVVEFYAPWCGHCKKLAPEYEKAASILSSHDPPIVLAKVDANEEKNKDLASQYDVKGFPTINILRNGGKNVQEYKGPREADGIVDYLKKQSGPASTEIKSADEATAFIGENKVAIVGVFPKFSGEEFDNFSALAEKLRSDYDFGHTLNAKLLPRGESSVSGPVVRLFKPFDELFVDFQDFNVEALEKFVEESSTPVVTVFNNEPSNHPFVVKFFNSPNAKAMLFINFTAEGAEAIKSKYREAAEQYKQQGVSFLVGDVESSQGAFQYFGLKEEQVPLIIIQHNDGKKFFKPNLEADHIPTWLKAYKDGNVAPFVKSEPIPETNDEPVKVVVGASLEDIVFKSGKNVLLEFYAPWCGHCKQLAPILDEVAISYQNEADVVIAKLVRNASSFDYICFNRCGKKYSLES
;
A
#
# COMPACT_ATOMS: atom_id res chain seq x y z
N MET A 1 91.30 18.46 -41.25
CA MET A 1 91.83 19.71 -40.71
C MET A 1 90.86 20.32 -39.74
N ALA A 2 91.34 20.52 -38.58
CA ALA A 2 90.58 20.86 -37.40
C ALA A 2 90.04 22.27 -37.38
N GLY A 3 88.90 22.51 -36.79
CA GLY A 3 88.40 23.81 -36.46
C GLY A 3 87.44 23.72 -35.28
N THR A 4 88.03 23.94 -34.10
CA THR A 4 87.35 24.04 -32.81
C THR A 4 86.65 25.38 -32.71
N VAL A 5 85.33 25.37 -32.36
CA VAL A 5 84.61 26.55 -31.96
C VAL A 5 84.18 26.42 -30.50
N SER A 6 84.68 27.34 -29.69
CA SER A 6 84.42 27.48 -28.29
C SER A 6 83.02 28.09 -28.08
N THR A 7 82.15 27.52 -27.25
CA THR A 7 80.86 28.06 -26.91
C THR A 7 80.90 28.54 -25.46
N CYS A 8 80.74 29.85 -25.27
CA CYS A 8 80.58 30.53 -24.00
C CYS A 8 79.18 30.23 -23.44
N PHE A 9 79.12 29.67 -22.22
CA PHE A 9 77.86 29.57 -21.44
C PHE A 9 77.66 30.90 -20.67
N PHE A 10 76.52 31.57 -21.01
CA PHE A 10 75.96 32.63 -20.17
C PHE A 10 74.97 32.02 -19.20
N PHE A 11 75.27 32.01 -17.89
CA PHE A 11 74.36 31.76 -16.85
C PHE A 11 73.50 33.02 -16.57
N VAL A 12 72.23 32.96 -16.97
CA VAL A 12 71.21 33.90 -16.51
C VAL A 12 70.55 33.41 -15.28
N PHE A 13 70.79 33.97 -14.12
CA PHE A 13 70.13 33.74 -12.87
C PHE A 13 68.73 34.36 -12.95
N LEU A 14 67.70 33.59 -13.20
CA LEU A 14 66.30 34.02 -13.07
C LEU A 14 65.86 33.82 -11.62
N LEU A 15 65.82 34.93 -10.86
CA LEU A 15 65.27 34.95 -9.48
C LEU A 15 63.77 35.00 -9.62
N SER A 16 63.13 33.81 -9.54
CA SER A 16 61.67 33.69 -9.47
C SER A 16 61.16 34.02 -8.08
N LEU A 17 60.53 35.21 -7.94
CA LEU A 17 59.74 35.57 -6.77
C LEU A 17 58.59 34.57 -6.65
N LEU A 18 58.63 33.62 -5.66
CA LEU A 18 57.54 32.81 -5.18
C LEU A 18 56.60 33.72 -4.38
N LEU A 19 55.60 34.30 -5.01
CA LEU A 19 54.41 34.80 -4.34
C LEU A 19 53.53 33.59 -4.00
N PRO A 20 53.11 33.42 -2.73
CA PRO A 20 52.11 32.42 -2.40
C PRO A 20 50.78 32.85 -3.05
N PHE A 21 50.37 32.13 -4.07
CA PHE A 21 48.99 32.18 -4.57
C PHE A 21 48.09 31.65 -3.45
N GLN A 22 47.52 32.52 -2.63
CA GLN A 22 46.43 32.18 -1.77
C GLN A 22 45.21 31.87 -2.67
N ILE A 23 44.99 30.60 -2.94
CA ILE A 23 43.67 30.13 -3.42
C ILE A 23 42.72 30.32 -2.25
N SER A 24 42.04 31.48 -2.23
CA SER A 24 40.84 31.62 -1.43
C SER A 24 39.83 30.66 -2.02
N ALA A 25 39.66 29.52 -1.41
CA ALA A 25 38.46 28.71 -1.62
C ALA A 25 37.31 29.57 -1.07
N GLU A 26 36.66 30.33 -1.94
CA GLU A 26 35.28 30.74 -1.66
C GLU A 26 34.51 29.44 -1.49
N GLU A 27 34.29 29.02 -0.23
CA GLU A 27 33.15 28.17 0.10
C GLU A 27 31.94 28.95 -0.41
N SER A 28 31.46 28.57 -1.59
CA SER A 28 30.10 28.88 -1.98
C SER A 28 29.21 28.21 -0.95
N SER A 29 28.78 28.96 0.05
CA SER A 29 27.67 28.54 0.90
C SER A 29 26.48 28.37 -0.04
N GLU A 30 26.28 27.16 -0.55
CA GLU A 30 25.03 26.85 -1.24
C GLU A 30 23.91 27.25 -0.28
N LYS A 31 23.06 28.15 -0.73
CA LYS A 31 21.95 28.66 0.05
C LYS A 31 21.05 27.46 0.36
N GLU A 32 21.04 26.99 1.59
CA GLU A 32 20.19 25.91 2.04
C GLU A 32 18.74 26.43 2.11
N PHE A 33 17.84 25.80 1.37
CA PHE A 33 16.42 26.20 1.31
C PHE A 33 15.55 25.39 2.28
N VAL A 34 16.03 24.22 2.75
CA VAL A 34 15.35 23.41 3.75
C VAL A 34 15.78 23.86 5.15
N LEU A 35 14.84 24.32 5.96
CA LEU A 35 15.11 24.76 7.33
C LEU A 35 15.49 23.57 8.21
N THR A 36 16.57 23.68 8.97
CA THR A 36 16.94 22.68 9.98
C THR A 36 16.29 23.05 11.31
N LEU A 37 15.42 22.16 11.80
CA LEU A 37 14.69 22.33 13.07
C LEU A 37 15.12 21.28 14.09
N ASP A 38 14.98 21.64 15.36
CA ASP A 38 15.13 20.74 16.50
C ASP A 38 14.12 21.09 17.62
N HIS A 39 14.15 20.35 18.73
CA HIS A 39 13.23 20.53 19.85
C HIS A 39 13.17 21.97 20.38
N SER A 40 14.24 22.77 20.22
CA SER A 40 14.33 24.13 20.77
C SER A 40 13.67 25.18 19.89
N ASN A 41 13.61 24.99 18.56
CA ASN A 41 13.11 25.98 17.61
C ASN A 41 11.86 25.53 16.83
N PHE A 42 11.49 24.25 16.93
CA PHE A 42 10.42 23.65 16.15
C PHE A 42 9.07 24.36 16.33
N HIS A 43 8.58 24.45 17.56
CA HIS A 43 7.26 25.00 17.83
C HIS A 43 7.17 26.49 17.49
N ASP A 44 8.23 27.25 17.78
CA ASP A 44 8.29 28.66 17.44
C ASP A 44 8.32 28.90 15.94
N THR A 45 8.99 28.02 15.18
CA THR A 45 9.04 28.12 13.72
C THR A 45 7.71 27.70 13.12
N VAL A 46 7.19 26.53 13.48
CA VAL A 46 5.93 26.00 12.94
C VAL A 46 4.76 26.96 13.22
N SER A 47 4.70 27.58 14.40
CA SER A 47 3.61 28.50 14.78
C SER A 47 3.54 29.76 13.90
N LYS A 48 4.60 30.13 13.19
CA LYS A 48 4.67 31.29 12.30
C LYS A 48 4.17 31.01 10.87
N HIS A 49 3.89 29.74 10.56
CA HIS A 49 3.50 29.30 9.22
C HIS A 49 2.09 28.73 9.23
N ASP A 50 1.23 29.22 8.35
CA ASP A 50 -0.07 28.58 8.09
C ASP A 50 0.06 27.25 7.34
N PHE A 51 1.19 27.08 6.63
CA PHE A 51 1.55 25.86 5.90
C PHE A 51 3.07 25.67 5.92
N ILE A 52 3.51 24.56 6.50
CA ILE A 52 4.92 24.15 6.52
C ILE A 52 5.02 22.63 6.40
N VAL A 53 6.06 22.16 5.71
CA VAL A 53 6.30 20.73 5.49
C VAL A 53 7.57 20.31 6.23
N VAL A 54 7.48 19.26 7.03
CA VAL A 54 8.60 18.83 7.87
C VAL A 54 8.94 17.36 7.60
N GLU A 55 10.19 17.12 7.19
CA GLU A 55 10.79 15.78 7.11
C GLU A 55 11.41 15.40 8.47
N PHE A 56 10.99 14.27 9.03
CA PHE A 56 11.67 13.60 10.11
C PHE A 56 12.58 12.51 9.53
N TYR A 57 13.89 12.66 9.72
CA TYR A 57 14.88 11.79 9.11
C TYR A 57 15.87 11.21 10.13
N ALA A 58 16.70 10.28 9.67
CA ALA A 58 17.87 9.80 10.40
C ALA A 58 19.10 9.80 9.48
N PRO A 59 20.31 10.22 9.94
CA PRO A 59 21.51 10.32 9.10
C PRO A 59 21.97 9.01 8.48
N TRP A 60 21.68 7.88 9.11
CA TRP A 60 22.02 6.54 8.63
C TRP A 60 20.98 5.95 7.65
N CYS A 61 19.81 6.57 7.50
CA CYS A 61 18.72 6.09 6.67
C CYS A 61 19.03 6.25 5.17
N GLY A 62 19.11 5.15 4.43
CA GLY A 62 19.39 5.16 3.00
C GLY A 62 18.29 5.83 2.15
N HIS A 63 17.02 5.70 2.56
CA HIS A 63 15.90 6.39 1.88
C HIS A 63 15.92 7.89 2.11
N CYS A 64 16.33 8.36 3.31
CA CYS A 64 16.47 9.77 3.62
C CYS A 64 17.60 10.41 2.78
N LYS A 65 18.73 9.70 2.63
CA LYS A 65 19.85 10.15 1.79
C LYS A 65 19.46 10.30 0.32
N LYS A 66 18.56 9.45 -0.19
CA LYS A 66 18.02 9.56 -1.56
C LYS A 66 17.04 10.72 -1.69
N LEU A 67 16.24 10.98 -0.65
CA LEU A 67 15.24 12.05 -0.64
C LEU A 67 15.91 13.44 -0.51
N ALA A 68 16.97 13.57 0.27
CA ALA A 68 17.57 14.86 0.61
C ALA A 68 17.85 15.80 -0.60
N PRO A 69 18.48 15.36 -1.70
CA PRO A 69 18.70 16.23 -2.86
C PRO A 69 17.39 16.63 -3.56
N GLU A 70 16.41 15.74 -3.62
CA GLU A 70 15.09 16.02 -4.21
C GLU A 70 14.30 17.01 -3.35
N TYR A 71 14.37 16.86 -2.03
CA TYR A 71 13.70 17.71 -1.06
C TYR A 71 14.29 19.11 -1.07
N GLU A 72 15.62 19.26 -1.14
CA GLU A 72 16.31 20.55 -1.27
C GLU A 72 15.98 21.27 -2.60
N LYS A 73 15.97 20.51 -3.72
CA LYS A 73 15.55 21.05 -5.03
C LYS A 73 14.10 21.54 -4.99
N ALA A 74 13.21 20.76 -4.40
CA ALA A 74 11.81 21.16 -4.24
C ALA A 74 11.66 22.40 -3.36
N ALA A 75 12.40 22.48 -2.23
CA ALA A 75 12.40 23.63 -1.34
C ALA A 75 12.85 24.91 -2.05
N SER A 76 13.91 24.83 -2.88
CA SER A 76 14.38 25.94 -3.70
C SER A 76 13.29 26.48 -4.62
N ILE A 77 12.56 25.59 -5.33
CA ILE A 77 11.48 25.99 -6.23
C ILE A 77 10.30 26.59 -5.45
N LEU A 78 9.91 25.94 -4.34
CA LEU A 78 8.76 26.33 -3.53
C LEU A 78 8.97 27.59 -2.71
N SER A 79 10.23 27.96 -2.41
CA SER A 79 10.57 29.23 -1.77
C SER A 79 10.19 30.45 -2.60
N SER A 80 10.07 30.28 -3.92
CA SER A 80 9.68 31.35 -4.88
C SER A 80 8.19 31.34 -5.19
N HIS A 81 7.41 30.44 -4.58
CA HIS A 81 5.94 30.39 -4.71
C HIS A 81 5.29 31.56 -3.96
N ASP A 82 4.08 31.95 -4.35
CA ASP A 82 3.31 33.01 -3.66
C ASP A 82 1.99 32.45 -3.15
N PRO A 83 1.78 32.36 -1.83
CA PRO A 83 2.77 32.53 -0.76
C PRO A 83 3.86 31.45 -0.74
N PRO A 84 5.06 31.73 -0.22
CA PRO A 84 6.15 30.75 -0.15
C PRO A 84 5.76 29.51 0.65
N ILE A 85 6.10 28.33 0.10
CA ILE A 85 5.92 27.06 0.80
C ILE A 85 7.25 26.66 1.43
N VAL A 86 7.26 26.59 2.76
CA VAL A 86 8.46 26.31 3.54
C VAL A 86 8.60 24.82 3.79
N LEU A 87 9.81 24.30 3.45
CA LEU A 87 10.22 22.94 3.77
C LEU A 87 11.23 22.96 4.91
N ALA A 88 11.11 22.01 5.83
CA ALA A 88 11.98 21.86 6.98
C ALA A 88 12.35 20.40 7.22
N LYS A 89 13.42 20.15 7.98
CA LYS A 89 13.88 18.81 8.38
C LYS A 89 14.23 18.77 9.86
N VAL A 90 14.01 17.61 10.48
CA VAL A 90 14.37 17.31 11.88
C VAL A 90 15.14 15.99 11.92
N ASP A 91 16.33 15.99 12.50
CA ASP A 91 17.02 14.74 12.81
C ASP A 91 16.34 14.06 14.02
N ALA A 92 15.44 13.12 13.72
CA ALA A 92 14.67 12.39 14.71
C ALA A 92 15.49 11.26 15.40
N ASN A 93 16.73 11.03 14.97
CA ASN A 93 17.67 10.11 15.61
C ASN A 93 18.41 10.76 16.80
N GLU A 94 18.52 12.10 16.83
CA GLU A 94 19.09 12.80 17.97
C GLU A 94 18.23 12.62 19.24
N GLU A 95 18.88 12.35 20.37
CA GLU A 95 18.20 12.10 21.65
C GLU A 95 17.26 13.26 22.04
N LYS A 96 17.72 14.52 21.84
CA LYS A 96 16.95 15.72 22.14
C LYS A 96 15.65 15.88 21.31
N ASN A 97 15.53 15.17 20.19
CA ASN A 97 14.38 15.25 19.27
C ASN A 97 13.44 14.05 19.39
N LYS A 98 13.70 13.06 20.23
CA LYS A 98 12.87 11.85 20.35
C LYS A 98 11.45 12.13 20.84
N ASP A 99 11.30 13.03 21.78
CA ASP A 99 9.97 13.42 22.28
C ASP A 99 9.17 14.10 21.16
N LEU A 100 9.84 14.94 20.37
CA LEU A 100 9.23 15.58 19.20
C LEU A 100 8.80 14.53 18.15
N ALA A 101 9.67 13.60 17.82
CA ALA A 101 9.35 12.51 16.89
C ALA A 101 8.16 11.66 17.38
N SER A 102 8.10 11.39 18.67
CA SER A 102 6.99 10.65 19.31
C SER A 102 5.67 11.45 19.24
N GLN A 103 5.72 12.76 19.48
CA GLN A 103 4.56 13.65 19.38
C GLN A 103 3.93 13.65 17.98
N TYR A 104 4.76 13.52 16.94
CA TYR A 104 4.33 13.49 15.54
C TYR A 104 4.18 12.06 14.97
N ASP A 105 4.08 11.04 15.83
CA ASP A 105 3.85 9.62 15.50
C ASP A 105 4.84 9.06 14.44
N VAL A 106 6.11 9.45 14.55
CA VAL A 106 7.17 9.02 13.62
C VAL A 106 7.55 7.58 13.91
N LYS A 107 7.10 6.66 13.05
CA LYS A 107 7.34 5.19 13.19
C LYS A 107 8.48 4.67 12.30
N GLY A 108 8.94 5.49 11.36
CA GLY A 108 9.98 5.12 10.40
C GLY A 108 10.57 6.33 9.68
N PHE A 109 11.62 6.11 8.87
CA PHE A 109 12.32 7.20 8.18
C PHE A 109 12.40 6.98 6.66
N PRO A 110 12.23 8.05 5.86
CA PRO A 110 11.73 9.38 6.26
C PRO A 110 10.21 9.37 6.49
N THR A 111 9.74 10.13 7.48
CA THR A 111 8.36 10.55 7.65
C THR A 111 8.27 12.03 7.28
N ILE A 112 7.34 12.39 6.39
CA ILE A 112 7.12 13.78 5.97
C ILE A 112 5.72 14.18 6.40
N ASN A 113 5.59 15.26 7.17
CA ASN A 113 4.32 15.79 7.63
C ASN A 113 4.07 17.19 7.08
N ILE A 114 2.83 17.44 6.67
CA ILE A 114 2.30 18.75 6.32
C ILE A 114 1.63 19.30 7.59
N LEU A 115 2.11 20.43 8.06
CA LEU A 115 1.58 21.10 9.25
C LEU A 115 0.84 22.36 8.82
N ARG A 116 -0.40 22.52 9.27
CA ARG A 116 -1.28 23.66 8.94
C ARG A 116 -1.69 24.40 10.19
N ASN A 117 -2.11 25.67 9.99
CA ASN A 117 -2.65 26.53 11.05
C ASN A 117 -1.74 26.61 12.29
N GLY A 118 -0.43 26.85 12.04
CA GLY A 118 0.55 26.92 13.12
C GLY A 118 0.81 25.56 13.80
N GLY A 119 0.67 24.44 13.07
CA GLY A 119 0.92 23.10 13.57
C GLY A 119 -0.28 22.44 14.27
N LYS A 120 -1.45 23.07 14.28
CA LYS A 120 -2.66 22.50 14.90
C LYS A 120 -3.21 21.29 14.12
N ASN A 121 -3.03 21.29 12.80
CA ASN A 121 -3.46 20.22 11.92
C ASN A 121 -2.23 19.54 11.33
N VAL A 122 -2.09 18.25 11.58
CA VAL A 122 -0.98 17.42 11.09
C VAL A 122 -1.53 16.42 10.08
N GLN A 123 -0.90 16.37 8.91
CA GLN A 123 -1.27 15.45 7.84
C GLN A 123 -0.01 14.80 7.27
N GLU A 124 0.01 13.47 7.17
CA GLU A 124 1.12 12.78 6.54
C GLU A 124 1.19 13.09 5.03
N TYR A 125 2.39 13.34 4.53
CA TYR A 125 2.66 13.53 3.11
C TYR A 125 2.56 12.19 2.37
N LYS A 126 1.68 12.11 1.37
CA LYS A 126 1.46 10.91 0.55
C LYS A 126 1.88 11.09 -0.92
N GLY A 127 2.55 12.18 -1.24
CA GLY A 127 2.97 12.51 -2.60
C GLY A 127 4.22 11.75 -3.07
N PRO A 128 4.61 11.97 -4.35
CA PRO A 128 5.86 11.48 -4.92
C PRO A 128 7.09 12.02 -4.16
N ARG A 129 8.23 11.34 -4.26
CA ARG A 129 9.47 11.73 -3.57
C ARG A 129 10.52 12.36 -4.47
N GLU A 130 10.26 12.51 -5.75
CA GLU A 130 11.04 13.26 -6.72
C GLU A 130 10.68 14.76 -6.65
N ALA A 131 11.63 15.64 -6.90
CA ALA A 131 11.48 17.08 -6.70
C ALA A 131 10.25 17.69 -7.39
N ASP A 132 10.05 17.37 -8.67
CA ASP A 132 8.92 17.92 -9.44
C ASP A 132 7.58 17.42 -8.89
N GLY A 133 7.52 16.14 -8.50
CA GLY A 133 6.33 15.55 -7.86
C GLY A 133 6.04 16.15 -6.47
N ILE A 134 7.09 16.46 -5.68
CA ILE A 134 6.95 17.17 -4.39
C ILE A 134 6.37 18.56 -4.63
N VAL A 135 6.91 19.29 -5.60
CA VAL A 135 6.46 20.65 -5.94
C VAL A 135 4.99 20.66 -6.33
N ASP A 136 4.60 19.83 -7.27
CA ASP A 136 3.22 19.78 -7.77
C ASP A 136 2.24 19.38 -6.67
N TYR A 137 2.60 18.36 -5.87
CA TYR A 137 1.79 17.91 -4.75
C TYR A 137 1.61 19.02 -3.71
N LEU A 138 2.67 19.68 -3.29
CA LEU A 138 2.62 20.70 -2.26
C LEU A 138 1.93 21.99 -2.73
N LYS A 139 2.08 22.39 -3.99
CA LYS A 139 1.29 23.49 -4.59
C LYS A 139 -0.21 23.18 -4.54
N LYS A 140 -0.59 21.96 -4.90
CA LYS A 140 -1.98 21.51 -4.78
C LYS A 140 -2.45 21.54 -3.31
N GLN A 141 -1.61 21.10 -2.39
CA GLN A 141 -1.94 21.03 -0.96
C GLN A 141 -1.98 22.41 -0.28
N SER A 142 -1.23 23.41 -0.73
CA SER A 142 -1.25 24.77 -0.17
C SER A 142 -2.41 25.62 -0.68
N GLY A 143 -3.03 25.26 -1.81
CA GLY A 143 -4.18 25.93 -2.37
C GLY A 143 -5.48 25.67 -1.60
N PRO A 144 -6.63 26.19 -2.07
CA PRO A 144 -7.94 25.91 -1.47
C PRO A 144 -8.25 24.41 -1.49
N ALA A 145 -9.03 23.95 -0.48
CA ALA A 145 -9.40 22.54 -0.37
C ALA A 145 -10.32 22.06 -1.51
N SER A 146 -11.12 22.96 -2.07
CA SER A 146 -11.94 22.70 -3.25
C SER A 146 -11.82 23.84 -4.26
N THR A 147 -11.89 23.50 -5.54
CA THR A 147 -11.76 24.45 -6.65
C THR A 147 -13.12 24.85 -7.20
N GLU A 148 -13.35 26.15 -7.37
CA GLU A 148 -14.57 26.65 -8.03
C GLU A 148 -14.54 26.33 -9.52
N ILE A 149 -15.61 25.67 -10.01
CA ILE A 149 -15.81 25.31 -11.43
C ILE A 149 -16.78 26.29 -12.06
N LYS A 150 -16.28 27.06 -13.04
CA LYS A 150 -17.03 28.19 -13.65
C LYS A 150 -17.47 27.90 -15.09
N SER A 151 -16.91 26.86 -15.74
CA SER A 151 -17.26 26.50 -17.12
C SER A 151 -17.33 24.98 -17.30
N ALA A 152 -17.96 24.55 -18.39
CA ALA A 152 -18.02 23.12 -18.76
C ALA A 152 -16.65 22.56 -19.13
N ASP A 153 -15.78 23.37 -19.72
CA ASP A 153 -14.41 22.96 -20.05
C ASP A 153 -13.58 22.74 -18.77
N GLU A 154 -13.70 23.65 -17.81
CA GLU A 154 -13.08 23.47 -16.47
C GLU A 154 -13.62 22.23 -15.76
N ALA A 155 -14.94 21.98 -15.83
CA ALA A 155 -15.54 20.78 -15.25
C ALA A 155 -14.97 19.50 -15.88
N THR A 156 -14.87 19.46 -17.21
CA THR A 156 -14.33 18.31 -17.93
C THR A 156 -12.86 18.06 -17.57
N ALA A 157 -12.04 19.11 -17.54
CA ALA A 157 -10.63 19.03 -17.17
C ALA A 157 -10.45 18.60 -15.70
N PHE A 158 -11.28 19.13 -14.79
CA PHE A 158 -11.24 18.83 -13.37
C PHE A 158 -11.63 17.36 -13.10
N ILE A 159 -12.72 16.89 -13.69
CA ILE A 159 -13.24 15.53 -13.47
C ILE A 159 -12.27 14.50 -14.08
N GLY A 160 -11.77 14.74 -15.31
CA GLY A 160 -10.88 13.81 -16.01
C GLY A 160 -11.56 12.47 -16.32
N GLU A 161 -10.82 11.56 -16.95
CA GLU A 161 -11.35 10.26 -17.38
C GLU A 161 -11.01 9.10 -16.41
N ASN A 162 -9.87 9.20 -15.72
CA ASN A 162 -9.28 8.05 -15.01
C ASN A 162 -9.12 8.26 -13.50
N LYS A 163 -9.86 9.21 -12.92
CA LYS A 163 -9.77 9.52 -11.47
C LYS A 163 -11.14 9.68 -10.83
N VAL A 164 -11.17 9.62 -9.51
CA VAL A 164 -12.34 10.01 -8.71
C VAL A 164 -12.28 11.52 -8.47
N ALA A 165 -13.36 12.23 -8.76
CA ALA A 165 -13.51 13.65 -8.48
C ALA A 165 -14.85 13.90 -7.76
N ILE A 166 -14.83 14.80 -6.77
CA ILE A 166 -15.99 15.09 -5.92
C ILE A 166 -16.38 16.54 -6.14
N VAL A 167 -17.61 16.78 -6.60
CA VAL A 167 -18.09 18.13 -6.91
C VAL A 167 -19.36 18.44 -6.12
N GLY A 168 -19.28 19.47 -5.27
CA GLY A 168 -20.44 20.04 -4.62
C GLY A 168 -21.18 21.03 -5.52
N VAL A 169 -22.48 20.88 -5.67
CA VAL A 169 -23.36 21.85 -6.34
C VAL A 169 -24.18 22.56 -5.28
N PHE A 170 -24.06 23.87 -5.20
CA PHE A 170 -24.68 24.68 -4.16
C PHE A 170 -25.43 25.88 -4.76
N PRO A 171 -26.52 26.37 -4.12
CA PRO A 171 -27.17 27.60 -4.53
C PRO A 171 -26.34 28.86 -4.19
N LYS A 172 -25.44 28.74 -3.20
CA LYS A 172 -24.48 29.76 -2.75
C LYS A 172 -23.31 29.09 -2.04
N PHE A 173 -22.16 29.75 -2.01
CA PHE A 173 -20.97 29.26 -1.30
C PHE A 173 -20.93 29.75 0.14
N SER A 174 -21.98 29.42 0.90
CA SER A 174 -22.11 29.74 2.32
C SER A 174 -23.23 28.91 2.95
N GLY A 175 -23.17 28.70 4.26
CA GLY A 175 -24.13 27.94 5.02
C GLY A 175 -23.63 26.56 5.38
N GLU A 176 -24.37 25.86 6.24
CA GLU A 176 -23.96 24.63 6.88
C GLU A 176 -23.53 23.54 5.87
N GLU A 177 -24.28 23.36 4.80
CA GLU A 177 -23.97 22.33 3.78
C GLU A 177 -22.65 22.62 3.05
N PHE A 178 -22.38 23.91 2.72
CA PHE A 178 -21.13 24.30 2.09
C PHE A 178 -19.95 24.21 3.07
N ASP A 179 -20.17 24.60 4.31
CA ASP A 179 -19.15 24.55 5.38
C ASP A 179 -18.76 23.10 5.69
N ASN A 180 -19.74 22.18 5.78
CA ASN A 180 -19.51 20.76 5.98
C ASN A 180 -18.81 20.09 4.79
N PHE A 181 -19.19 20.44 3.55
CA PHE A 181 -18.48 20.02 2.35
C PHE A 181 -17.02 20.51 2.33
N SER A 182 -16.79 21.76 2.71
CA SER A 182 -15.46 22.36 2.76
C SER A 182 -14.58 21.69 3.83
N ALA A 183 -15.16 21.38 4.99
CA ALA A 183 -14.47 20.62 6.04
C ALA A 183 -14.09 19.21 5.59
N LEU A 184 -14.98 18.51 4.89
CA LEU A 184 -14.69 17.22 4.27
C LEU A 184 -13.56 17.34 3.24
N ALA A 185 -13.64 18.35 2.35
CA ALA A 185 -12.63 18.61 1.34
C ALA A 185 -11.25 18.84 1.98
N GLU A 186 -11.17 19.63 3.05
CA GLU A 186 -9.91 19.85 3.78
C GLU A 186 -9.38 18.53 4.38
N LYS A 187 -10.24 17.70 4.94
CA LYS A 187 -9.88 16.41 5.53
C LYS A 187 -9.34 15.41 4.49
N LEU A 188 -9.98 15.35 3.32
CA LEU A 188 -9.73 14.30 2.31
C LEU A 188 -8.94 14.77 1.07
N ARG A 189 -8.47 16.02 1.04
CA ARG A 189 -7.77 16.61 -0.12
C ARG A 189 -6.50 15.89 -0.55
N SER A 190 -5.91 15.09 0.32
CA SER A 190 -4.75 14.25 -0.03
C SER A 190 -5.11 13.05 -0.88
N ASP A 191 -6.32 12.56 -0.74
CA ASP A 191 -6.77 11.32 -1.37
C ASP A 191 -7.68 11.57 -2.58
N TYR A 192 -8.37 12.76 -2.62
CA TYR A 192 -9.34 13.10 -3.65
C TYR A 192 -9.23 14.55 -4.13
N ASP A 193 -9.77 14.80 -5.32
CA ASP A 193 -9.96 16.14 -5.86
C ASP A 193 -11.37 16.65 -5.56
N PHE A 194 -11.46 17.84 -4.93
CA PHE A 194 -12.72 18.48 -4.59
C PHE A 194 -12.95 19.73 -5.44
N GLY A 195 -14.13 19.83 -6.05
CA GLY A 195 -14.60 21.01 -6.76
C GLY A 195 -15.95 21.47 -6.23
N HIS A 196 -16.33 22.70 -6.55
CA HIS A 196 -17.67 23.21 -6.24
C HIS A 196 -18.17 24.14 -7.34
N THR A 197 -19.49 24.21 -7.54
CA THR A 197 -20.12 25.07 -8.54
C THR A 197 -21.51 25.52 -8.09
N LEU A 198 -21.97 26.66 -8.64
CA LEU A 198 -23.35 27.12 -8.49
C LEU A 198 -24.30 26.52 -9.56
N ASN A 199 -23.76 25.83 -10.59
CA ASN A 199 -24.54 25.46 -11.76
C ASN A 199 -24.25 23.99 -12.18
N ALA A 200 -25.18 23.11 -11.85
CA ALA A 200 -25.12 21.70 -12.24
C ALA A 200 -25.02 21.46 -13.75
N LYS A 201 -25.48 22.42 -14.60
CA LYS A 201 -25.40 22.30 -16.05
C LYS A 201 -23.97 22.31 -16.60
N LEU A 202 -23.00 22.78 -15.82
CA LEU A 202 -21.59 22.74 -16.21
C LEU A 202 -21.00 21.33 -16.12
N LEU A 203 -21.63 20.44 -15.37
CA LEU A 203 -21.13 19.10 -15.13
C LEU A 203 -21.51 18.15 -16.27
N PRO A 204 -20.59 17.27 -16.72
CA PRO A 204 -20.78 16.45 -17.91
C PRO A 204 -21.80 15.31 -17.75
N ARG A 205 -22.16 14.98 -16.50
CA ARG A 205 -23.05 13.86 -16.15
C ARG A 205 -23.96 14.24 -15.00
N GLY A 206 -25.08 13.55 -14.89
CA GLY A 206 -26.10 13.73 -13.87
C GLY A 206 -27.15 14.77 -14.25
N GLU A 207 -28.10 14.99 -13.34
CA GLU A 207 -29.17 15.95 -13.53
C GLU A 207 -28.63 17.38 -13.68
N SER A 208 -29.06 18.08 -14.73
CA SER A 208 -28.66 19.46 -15.03
C SER A 208 -29.38 20.49 -14.15
N SER A 209 -30.47 20.10 -13.50
CA SER A 209 -31.19 20.92 -12.51
C SER A 209 -31.35 20.12 -11.21
N VAL A 210 -30.83 20.68 -10.10
CA VAL A 210 -30.94 20.09 -8.77
C VAL A 210 -31.84 20.97 -7.90
N SER A 211 -32.69 20.37 -7.08
CA SER A 211 -33.65 21.07 -6.23
C SER A 211 -33.05 21.67 -4.95
N GLY A 212 -31.75 21.38 -4.68
CA GLY A 212 -31.02 21.81 -3.50
C GLY A 212 -29.54 21.47 -3.59
N PRO A 213 -28.78 21.67 -2.51
CA PRO A 213 -27.39 21.23 -2.45
C PRO A 213 -27.24 19.75 -2.73
N VAL A 214 -26.24 19.37 -3.53
CA VAL A 214 -25.91 17.98 -3.84
C VAL A 214 -24.39 17.81 -3.96
N VAL A 215 -23.85 16.71 -3.45
CA VAL A 215 -22.49 16.27 -3.72
C VAL A 215 -22.53 15.19 -4.78
N ARG A 216 -21.84 15.41 -5.91
CA ARG A 216 -21.72 14.47 -7.02
C ARG A 216 -20.31 13.90 -7.07
N LEU A 217 -20.19 12.60 -6.86
CA LEU A 217 -18.93 11.88 -6.97
C LEU A 217 -18.83 11.29 -8.37
N PHE A 218 -17.85 11.73 -9.16
CA PHE A 218 -17.50 11.18 -10.46
C PHE A 218 -16.45 10.11 -10.32
N LYS A 219 -16.57 9.03 -11.10
CA LYS A 219 -15.66 7.89 -11.06
C LYS A 219 -15.54 7.23 -12.44
N PRO A 220 -14.41 6.58 -12.77
CA PRO A 220 -14.20 5.95 -14.08
C PRO A 220 -14.76 4.52 -14.17
N PHE A 221 -15.56 4.09 -13.21
CA PHE A 221 -16.08 2.73 -13.10
C PHE A 221 -17.55 2.75 -12.69
N ASP A 222 -18.19 1.58 -12.79
CA ASP A 222 -19.56 1.32 -12.39
C ASP A 222 -20.54 2.30 -13.06
N GLU A 223 -21.37 3.01 -12.30
CA GLU A 223 -22.37 3.97 -12.78
C GLU A 223 -21.78 5.32 -13.22
N LEU A 224 -20.46 5.52 -13.18
CA LEU A 224 -19.71 6.70 -13.59
C LEU A 224 -19.94 7.97 -12.77
N PHE A 225 -21.00 8.07 -12.03
CA PHE A 225 -21.25 9.10 -11.02
C PHE A 225 -22.33 8.65 -10.04
N VAL A 226 -22.33 9.26 -8.85
CA VAL A 226 -23.37 9.08 -7.80
C VAL A 226 -23.63 10.42 -7.15
N ASP A 227 -24.91 10.72 -6.88
CA ASP A 227 -25.36 11.91 -6.17
C ASP A 227 -25.67 11.60 -4.70
N PHE A 228 -25.39 12.55 -3.81
CA PHE A 228 -25.64 12.46 -2.38
C PHE A 228 -26.12 13.80 -1.81
N GLN A 229 -27.07 13.79 -0.88
CA GLN A 229 -27.72 14.99 -0.39
C GLN A 229 -27.72 15.13 1.15
N ASP A 230 -27.18 14.16 1.87
CA ASP A 230 -26.97 14.29 3.32
C ASP A 230 -25.61 14.95 3.57
N PHE A 231 -25.66 16.18 4.12
CA PHE A 231 -24.46 16.99 4.39
C PHE A 231 -23.90 16.82 5.80
N ASN A 232 -24.37 15.84 6.58
CA ASN A 232 -23.65 15.44 7.78
C ASN A 232 -22.24 14.98 7.41
N VAL A 233 -21.21 15.50 8.11
CA VAL A 233 -19.80 15.25 7.75
C VAL A 233 -19.44 13.77 7.75
N GLU A 234 -19.93 13.01 8.74
CA GLU A 234 -19.69 11.56 8.84
C GLU A 234 -20.40 10.78 7.73
N ALA A 235 -21.63 11.20 7.37
CA ALA A 235 -22.38 10.62 6.26
C ALA A 235 -21.71 10.91 4.91
N LEU A 236 -21.20 12.14 4.70
CA LEU A 236 -20.43 12.51 3.51
C LEU A 236 -19.12 11.72 3.40
N GLU A 237 -18.39 11.58 4.51
CA GLU A 237 -17.15 10.82 4.54
C GLU A 237 -17.39 9.34 4.15
N LYS A 238 -18.38 8.73 4.79
CA LYS A 238 -18.79 7.36 4.47
C LYS A 238 -19.23 7.21 3.01
N PHE A 239 -20.02 8.16 2.49
CA PHE A 239 -20.41 8.18 1.08
C PHE A 239 -19.20 8.21 0.15
N VAL A 240 -18.21 9.08 0.42
CA VAL A 240 -17.00 9.19 -0.40
C VAL A 240 -16.20 7.89 -0.33
N GLU A 241 -15.99 7.33 0.85
CA GLU A 241 -15.25 6.07 1.03
C GLU A 241 -15.90 4.92 0.25
N GLU A 242 -17.21 4.73 0.40
CA GLU A 242 -17.96 3.64 -0.24
C GLU A 242 -18.08 3.81 -1.75
N SER A 243 -18.32 5.05 -2.22
CA SER A 243 -18.57 5.33 -3.65
C SER A 243 -17.31 5.48 -4.47
N SER A 244 -16.17 5.78 -3.86
CA SER A 244 -14.88 5.94 -4.54
C SER A 244 -14.15 4.63 -4.82
N THR A 245 -14.72 3.49 -4.48
CA THR A 245 -14.15 2.17 -4.68
C THR A 245 -15.04 1.36 -5.62
N PRO A 246 -14.49 0.70 -6.66
CA PRO A 246 -15.28 -0.14 -7.56
C PRO A 246 -15.97 -1.29 -6.81
N VAL A 247 -17.11 -1.75 -7.32
CA VAL A 247 -17.76 -2.97 -6.82
C VAL A 247 -16.82 -4.17 -6.95
N VAL A 248 -16.14 -4.28 -8.08
CA VAL A 248 -15.07 -5.26 -8.31
C VAL A 248 -13.84 -4.52 -8.83
N THR A 249 -12.77 -4.54 -8.05
CA THR A 249 -11.48 -3.97 -8.46
C THR A 249 -10.86 -4.82 -9.56
N VAL A 250 -10.36 -4.20 -10.63
CA VAL A 250 -9.67 -4.89 -11.71
C VAL A 250 -8.17 -4.88 -11.45
N PHE A 251 -7.54 -6.05 -11.48
CA PHE A 251 -6.10 -6.23 -11.40
C PHE A 251 -5.55 -6.76 -12.73
N ASN A 252 -4.89 -5.87 -13.43
CA ASN A 252 -4.22 -6.11 -14.70
C ASN A 252 -3.01 -5.17 -14.83
N ASN A 253 -2.39 -5.09 -16.02
CA ASN A 253 -1.22 -4.23 -16.25
C ASN A 253 -1.58 -2.75 -16.51
N GLU A 254 -2.86 -2.35 -16.43
CA GLU A 254 -3.28 -0.97 -16.66
C GLU A 254 -2.96 -0.09 -15.45
N PRO A 255 -2.09 0.94 -15.61
CA PRO A 255 -1.68 1.81 -14.50
C PRO A 255 -2.85 2.54 -13.82
N SER A 256 -3.93 2.84 -14.55
CA SER A 256 -5.13 3.49 -14.03
C SER A 256 -5.88 2.67 -12.97
N ASN A 257 -5.70 1.35 -12.94
CA ASN A 257 -6.29 0.46 -11.94
C ASN A 257 -5.47 0.40 -10.65
N HIS A 258 -4.18 0.75 -10.69
CA HIS A 258 -3.28 0.60 -9.54
C HIS A 258 -3.76 1.29 -8.25
N PRO A 259 -4.28 2.54 -8.27
CA PRO A 259 -4.79 3.18 -7.05
C PRO A 259 -5.92 2.40 -6.38
N PHE A 260 -6.80 1.78 -7.16
CA PHE A 260 -7.92 0.97 -6.64
C PHE A 260 -7.43 -0.37 -6.07
N VAL A 261 -6.41 -0.98 -6.69
CA VAL A 261 -5.76 -2.20 -6.19
C VAL A 261 -5.10 -1.95 -4.83
N VAL A 262 -4.40 -0.82 -4.68
CA VAL A 262 -3.82 -0.41 -3.38
C VAL A 262 -4.92 -0.26 -2.32
N LYS A 263 -6.01 0.43 -2.64
CA LYS A 263 -7.16 0.57 -1.72
C LYS A 263 -7.79 -0.78 -1.36
N PHE A 264 -7.94 -1.68 -2.34
CA PHE A 264 -8.45 -3.03 -2.10
C PHE A 264 -7.62 -3.77 -1.05
N PHE A 265 -6.29 -3.78 -1.17
CA PHE A 265 -5.43 -4.47 -0.22
C PHE A 265 -5.36 -3.79 1.16
N ASN A 266 -5.46 -2.48 1.22
CA ASN A 266 -5.45 -1.71 2.48
C ASN A 266 -6.80 -1.75 3.23
N SER A 267 -7.90 -2.16 2.57
CA SER A 267 -9.21 -2.28 3.22
C SER A 267 -9.17 -3.28 4.40
N PRO A 268 -9.89 -3.05 5.50
CA PRO A 268 -10.02 -4.02 6.59
C PRO A 268 -10.90 -5.23 6.27
N ASN A 269 -11.57 -5.25 5.13
CA ASN A 269 -12.48 -6.31 4.71
C ASN A 269 -11.74 -7.59 4.33
N ALA A 270 -12.44 -8.74 4.33
CA ALA A 270 -11.97 -9.96 3.69
C ALA A 270 -11.77 -9.72 2.18
N LYS A 271 -10.75 -10.32 1.58
CA LYS A 271 -10.33 -10.12 0.19
C LYS A 271 -10.83 -11.28 -0.68
N ALA A 272 -11.93 -11.09 -1.41
CA ALA A 272 -12.39 -12.05 -2.42
C ALA A 272 -11.70 -11.73 -3.75
N MET A 273 -10.91 -12.67 -4.26
CA MET A 273 -10.12 -12.53 -5.48
C MET A 273 -10.49 -13.62 -6.47
N LEU A 274 -11.08 -13.23 -7.59
CA LEU A 274 -11.34 -14.10 -8.73
C LEU A 274 -10.17 -13.98 -9.72
N PHE A 275 -9.57 -15.09 -10.10
CA PHE A 275 -8.55 -15.13 -11.14
C PHE A 275 -9.07 -15.85 -12.38
N ILE A 276 -8.98 -15.16 -13.52
CA ILE A 276 -9.40 -15.66 -14.83
C ILE A 276 -8.44 -15.20 -15.92
N ASN A 277 -8.42 -15.87 -17.06
CA ASN A 277 -7.79 -15.33 -18.25
C ASN A 277 -8.77 -14.37 -18.91
N PHE A 278 -8.41 -13.08 -19.00
CA PHE A 278 -9.30 -12.03 -19.53
C PHE A 278 -9.61 -12.18 -21.02
N THR A 279 -8.76 -12.89 -21.76
CA THR A 279 -8.94 -13.16 -23.20
C THR A 279 -9.66 -14.47 -23.50
N ALA A 280 -9.97 -15.28 -22.47
CA ALA A 280 -10.64 -16.56 -22.66
C ALA A 280 -12.12 -16.37 -23.04
N GLU A 281 -12.63 -17.32 -23.84
CA GLU A 281 -14.06 -17.41 -24.14
C GLU A 281 -14.87 -17.57 -22.84
N GLY A 282 -15.94 -16.80 -22.67
CA GLY A 282 -16.76 -16.80 -21.46
C GLY A 282 -16.25 -15.94 -20.29
N ALA A 283 -15.08 -15.29 -20.42
CA ALA A 283 -14.54 -14.43 -19.35
C ALA A 283 -15.52 -13.34 -18.90
N GLU A 284 -16.20 -12.70 -19.84
CA GLU A 284 -17.18 -11.65 -19.56
C GLU A 284 -18.42 -12.17 -18.80
N ALA A 285 -18.86 -13.38 -19.09
CA ALA A 285 -19.97 -14.01 -18.34
C ALA A 285 -19.57 -14.28 -16.88
N ILE A 286 -18.34 -14.75 -16.66
CA ILE A 286 -17.78 -14.97 -15.31
C ILE A 286 -17.65 -13.64 -14.56
N LYS A 287 -17.10 -12.60 -15.19
CA LYS A 287 -16.98 -11.25 -14.59
C LYS A 287 -18.37 -10.69 -14.23
N SER A 288 -19.35 -10.82 -15.11
CA SER A 288 -20.72 -10.35 -14.88
C SER A 288 -21.35 -11.03 -13.67
N LYS A 289 -21.29 -12.37 -13.58
CA LYS A 289 -21.81 -13.13 -12.44
C LYS A 289 -21.08 -12.83 -11.13
N TYR A 290 -19.77 -12.64 -11.19
CA TYR A 290 -18.99 -12.24 -10.05
C TYR A 290 -19.37 -10.84 -9.55
N ARG A 291 -19.57 -9.89 -10.47
CA ARG A 291 -20.04 -8.53 -10.17
C ARG A 291 -21.43 -8.53 -9.55
N GLU A 292 -22.40 -9.25 -10.14
CA GLU A 292 -23.76 -9.39 -9.59
C GLU A 292 -23.73 -9.89 -8.15
N ALA A 293 -22.88 -10.89 -7.84
CA ALA A 293 -22.71 -11.39 -6.49
C ALA A 293 -21.98 -10.39 -5.57
N ALA A 294 -20.98 -9.66 -6.09
CA ALA A 294 -20.24 -8.65 -5.34
C ALA A 294 -21.15 -7.50 -4.90
N GLU A 295 -22.08 -7.06 -5.74
CA GLU A 295 -23.07 -6.02 -5.43
C GLU A 295 -23.92 -6.40 -4.21
N GLN A 296 -24.27 -7.69 -4.05
CA GLN A 296 -25.04 -8.17 -2.91
C GLN A 296 -24.25 -8.13 -1.59
N TYR A 297 -22.90 -8.22 -1.64
CA TYR A 297 -22.05 -8.35 -0.46
C TYR A 297 -21.14 -7.13 -0.23
N LYS A 298 -21.22 -6.08 -1.05
CA LYS A 298 -20.33 -4.90 -1.04
C LYS A 298 -20.18 -4.25 0.33
N GLN A 299 -21.20 -4.21 1.17
CA GLN A 299 -21.15 -3.58 2.49
C GLN A 299 -21.14 -4.61 3.64
N GLN A 300 -20.83 -5.85 3.37
CA GLN A 300 -20.87 -6.94 4.33
C GLN A 300 -19.49 -7.45 4.76
N GLY A 301 -18.48 -6.57 4.75
CA GLY A 301 -17.13 -6.90 5.20
C GLY A 301 -16.31 -7.73 4.19
N VAL A 302 -16.66 -7.71 2.91
CA VAL A 302 -15.93 -8.36 1.83
C VAL A 302 -15.65 -7.35 0.72
N SER A 303 -14.40 -7.25 0.29
CA SER A 303 -13.99 -6.51 -0.91
C SER A 303 -13.70 -7.49 -2.05
N PHE A 304 -14.00 -7.10 -3.28
CA PHE A 304 -13.95 -7.96 -4.46
C PHE A 304 -12.92 -7.47 -5.46
N LEU A 305 -12.15 -8.40 -6.02
CA LEU A 305 -11.16 -8.14 -7.06
C LEU A 305 -11.25 -9.22 -8.13
N VAL A 306 -11.12 -8.83 -9.40
CA VAL A 306 -10.87 -9.75 -10.51
C VAL A 306 -9.48 -9.51 -11.07
N GLY A 307 -8.66 -10.55 -11.10
CA GLY A 307 -7.28 -10.53 -11.58
C GLY A 307 -7.12 -11.29 -12.89
N ASP A 308 -6.43 -10.67 -13.85
CA ASP A 308 -5.96 -11.38 -15.02
C ASP A 308 -4.79 -12.31 -14.65
N VAL A 309 -4.82 -13.56 -15.13
CA VAL A 309 -3.81 -14.58 -14.82
C VAL A 309 -2.40 -14.11 -15.16
N GLU A 310 -2.22 -13.50 -16.34
CA GLU A 310 -0.91 -13.02 -16.80
C GLU A 310 -0.30 -11.99 -15.84
N SER A 311 -1.12 -11.09 -15.33
CA SER A 311 -0.70 -10.04 -14.37
C SER A 311 -0.60 -10.55 -12.93
N SER A 312 -1.14 -11.74 -12.63
CA SER A 312 -1.33 -12.24 -11.27
C SER A 312 -0.30 -13.29 -10.82
N GLN A 313 0.80 -13.48 -11.54
CA GLN A 313 1.80 -14.52 -11.25
C GLN A 313 2.33 -14.47 -9.81
N GLY A 314 2.54 -13.27 -9.28
CA GLY A 314 2.93 -13.08 -7.87
C GLY A 314 1.90 -13.61 -6.88
N ALA A 315 0.60 -13.43 -7.15
CA ALA A 315 -0.48 -13.96 -6.32
C ALA A 315 -0.55 -15.49 -6.41
N PHE A 316 -0.38 -16.06 -7.60
CA PHE A 316 -0.33 -17.51 -7.80
C PHE A 316 0.81 -18.14 -6.99
N GLN A 317 1.99 -17.53 -7.04
CA GLN A 317 3.14 -17.97 -6.24
C GLN A 317 2.89 -17.87 -4.73
N TYR A 318 2.35 -16.73 -4.29
CA TYR A 318 2.04 -16.49 -2.87
C TYR A 318 1.03 -17.50 -2.32
N PHE A 319 -0.07 -17.72 -3.04
CA PHE A 319 -1.12 -18.66 -2.60
C PHE A 319 -0.82 -20.13 -2.93
N GLY A 320 0.17 -20.41 -3.79
CA GLY A 320 0.46 -21.76 -4.29
C GLY A 320 -0.60 -22.27 -5.24
N LEU A 321 -1.17 -21.38 -6.06
CA LEU A 321 -2.17 -21.69 -7.08
C LEU A 321 -1.51 -22.18 -8.38
N LYS A 322 -2.29 -22.85 -9.21
CA LYS A 322 -1.86 -23.34 -10.52
C LYS A 322 -2.81 -22.82 -11.60
N GLU A 323 -2.27 -22.58 -12.79
CA GLU A 323 -3.07 -22.07 -13.92
C GLU A 323 -4.16 -23.04 -14.38
N GLU A 324 -3.94 -24.36 -14.23
CA GLU A 324 -4.96 -25.36 -14.55
C GLU A 324 -6.19 -25.31 -13.65
N GLN A 325 -6.13 -24.57 -12.55
CA GLN A 325 -7.23 -24.37 -11.60
C GLN A 325 -8.16 -23.19 -11.97
N VAL A 326 -7.76 -22.41 -12.98
CA VAL A 326 -8.49 -21.21 -13.45
C VAL A 326 -9.68 -21.64 -14.32
N PRO A 327 -10.83 -20.98 -14.18
CA PRO A 327 -11.22 -19.88 -13.26
C PRO A 327 -11.27 -20.31 -11.78
N LEU A 328 -10.75 -19.46 -10.89
CA LEU A 328 -10.75 -19.77 -9.46
C LEU A 328 -11.08 -18.56 -8.60
N ILE A 329 -11.69 -18.78 -7.43
CA ILE A 329 -11.85 -17.77 -6.40
C ILE A 329 -11.04 -18.18 -5.17
N ILE A 330 -10.32 -17.21 -4.59
CA ILE A 330 -9.73 -17.30 -3.26
C ILE A 330 -10.22 -16.15 -2.41
N ILE A 331 -10.67 -16.44 -1.19
CA ILE A 331 -11.03 -15.42 -0.21
C ILE A 331 -10.04 -15.50 0.94
N GLN A 332 -9.41 -14.38 1.26
CA GLN A 332 -8.47 -14.26 2.37
C GLN A 332 -9.01 -13.32 3.43
N HIS A 333 -9.06 -13.78 4.67
CA HIS A 333 -9.36 -12.98 5.84
C HIS A 333 -8.10 -12.33 6.43
N ASN A 334 -8.28 -11.27 7.21
CA ASN A 334 -7.18 -10.60 7.91
C ASN A 334 -6.54 -11.47 9.00
N ASP A 335 -7.26 -12.46 9.51
CA ASP A 335 -6.75 -13.48 10.44
C ASP A 335 -5.93 -14.59 9.75
N GLY A 336 -5.73 -14.49 8.42
CA GLY A 336 -4.95 -15.43 7.62
C GLY A 336 -5.76 -16.62 7.08
N LYS A 337 -7.00 -16.84 7.51
CA LYS A 337 -7.86 -17.88 6.95
C LYS A 337 -8.10 -17.64 5.46
N LYS A 338 -8.06 -18.72 4.69
CA LYS A 338 -8.29 -18.70 3.24
C LYS A 338 -9.40 -19.67 2.88
N PHE A 339 -10.19 -19.34 1.86
CA PHE A 339 -11.22 -20.20 1.29
C PHE A 339 -11.00 -20.24 -0.22
N PHE A 340 -11.12 -21.41 -0.83
CA PHE A 340 -10.67 -21.62 -2.20
C PHE A 340 -11.68 -22.44 -3.00
N LYS A 341 -11.92 -22.03 -4.23
CA LYS A 341 -12.74 -22.75 -5.21
C LYS A 341 -12.07 -22.72 -6.57
N PRO A 342 -11.45 -23.81 -7.02
CA PRO A 342 -10.90 -23.96 -8.36
C PRO A 342 -11.98 -24.35 -9.38
N ASN A 343 -11.63 -24.25 -10.67
CA ASN A 343 -12.41 -24.70 -11.82
C ASN A 343 -13.87 -24.22 -11.75
N LEU A 344 -14.03 -22.91 -11.59
CA LEU A 344 -15.31 -22.31 -11.28
C LEU A 344 -16.08 -22.00 -12.57
N GLU A 345 -17.31 -22.47 -12.64
CA GLU A 345 -18.27 -22.09 -13.68
C GLU A 345 -19.06 -20.83 -13.24
N ALA A 346 -19.44 -19.99 -14.20
CA ALA A 346 -20.11 -18.71 -13.95
C ALA A 346 -21.36 -18.86 -13.05
N ASP A 347 -22.19 -19.85 -13.32
CA ASP A 347 -23.45 -20.08 -12.60
C ASP A 347 -23.26 -20.59 -11.17
N HIS A 348 -22.08 -21.10 -10.84
CA HIS A 348 -21.76 -21.58 -9.49
C HIS A 348 -21.22 -20.47 -8.58
N ILE A 349 -20.86 -19.29 -9.12
CA ILE A 349 -20.31 -18.17 -8.35
C ILE A 349 -21.24 -17.70 -7.22
N PRO A 350 -22.52 -17.37 -7.49
CA PRO A 350 -23.40 -16.88 -6.43
C PRO A 350 -23.64 -17.91 -5.32
N THR A 351 -23.81 -19.18 -5.72
CA THR A 351 -24.06 -20.28 -4.78
C THR A 351 -22.86 -20.52 -3.86
N TRP A 352 -21.63 -20.48 -4.41
CA TRP A 352 -20.43 -20.68 -3.61
C TRP A 352 -20.15 -19.50 -2.68
N LEU A 353 -20.32 -18.26 -3.15
CA LEU A 353 -20.17 -17.08 -2.31
C LEU A 353 -21.20 -17.05 -1.18
N LYS A 354 -22.43 -17.48 -1.47
CA LYS A 354 -23.46 -17.64 -0.45
C LYS A 354 -23.04 -18.68 0.59
N ALA A 355 -22.60 -19.86 0.16
CA ALA A 355 -22.14 -20.92 1.07
C ALA A 355 -20.96 -20.43 1.94
N TYR A 356 -20.03 -19.64 1.37
CA TYR A 356 -18.97 -19.01 2.14
C TYR A 356 -19.54 -18.05 3.20
N LYS A 357 -20.45 -17.16 2.85
CA LYS A 357 -21.08 -16.22 3.80
C LYS A 357 -21.86 -16.93 4.90
N ASP A 358 -22.51 -18.05 4.58
CA ASP A 358 -23.25 -18.89 5.53
C ASP A 358 -22.32 -19.76 6.42
N GLY A 359 -20.97 -19.68 6.20
CA GLY A 359 -19.99 -20.46 6.98
C GLY A 359 -19.90 -21.94 6.58
N ASN A 360 -20.46 -22.33 5.44
CA ASN A 360 -20.54 -23.71 4.97
C ASN A 360 -19.35 -24.13 4.07
N VAL A 361 -18.37 -23.25 3.87
CA VAL A 361 -17.13 -23.56 3.13
C VAL A 361 -16.00 -23.81 4.13
N ALA A 362 -15.33 -24.95 4.00
CA ALA A 362 -14.17 -25.25 4.83
C ALA A 362 -12.96 -24.36 4.44
N PRO A 363 -12.16 -23.91 5.42
CA PRO A 363 -10.94 -23.18 5.14
C PRO A 363 -9.95 -23.97 4.27
N PHE A 364 -9.33 -23.30 3.34
CA PHE A 364 -8.27 -23.86 2.48
C PHE A 364 -6.94 -23.89 3.24
N VAL A 365 -6.33 -25.06 3.25
CA VAL A 365 -4.99 -25.29 3.78
C VAL A 365 -4.07 -25.62 2.61
N LYS A 366 -3.03 -24.83 2.39
CA LYS A 366 -1.99 -25.15 1.42
C LYS A 366 -1.29 -26.43 1.89
N SER A 367 -1.37 -27.49 1.11
CA SER A 367 -0.86 -28.80 1.47
C SER A 367 -0.24 -29.48 0.26
N GLU A 368 0.76 -30.29 0.50
CA GLU A 368 1.19 -31.32 -0.45
C GLU A 368 0.05 -32.32 -0.63
N PRO A 369 0.03 -33.06 -1.73
CA PRO A 369 -0.93 -34.16 -1.94
C PRO A 369 -0.85 -35.19 -0.79
N ILE A 370 -2.00 -35.71 -0.37
CA ILE A 370 -2.03 -36.85 0.56
C ILE A 370 -1.36 -38.02 -0.16
N PRO A 371 -0.35 -38.70 0.45
CA PRO A 371 0.29 -39.86 -0.14
C PRO A 371 -0.75 -40.96 -0.47
N GLU A 372 -0.65 -41.56 -1.65
CA GLU A 372 -1.50 -42.68 -2.06
C GLU A 372 -1.36 -43.88 -1.12
N THR A 373 -0.15 -44.12 -0.61
CA THR A 373 0.16 -45.11 0.41
C THR A 373 0.92 -44.44 1.55
N ASN A 374 0.64 -44.86 2.78
CA ASN A 374 1.27 -44.34 3.99
C ASN A 374 1.57 -45.50 4.96
N ASP A 375 2.19 -46.57 4.43
CA ASP A 375 2.38 -47.82 5.13
C ASP A 375 3.70 -47.89 5.91
N GLU A 376 4.63 -46.94 5.64
CA GLU A 376 5.90 -46.84 6.37
C GLU A 376 5.68 -46.67 7.87
N PRO A 377 6.64 -47.14 8.72
CA PRO A 377 6.52 -47.02 10.18
C PRO A 377 6.27 -45.56 10.62
N VAL A 378 7.04 -44.61 10.11
CA VAL A 378 6.81 -43.17 10.32
C VAL A 378 5.80 -42.66 9.31
N LYS A 379 4.63 -42.27 9.76
CA LYS A 379 3.54 -41.79 8.89
C LYS A 379 3.85 -40.41 8.34
N VAL A 380 3.67 -40.25 7.03
CA VAL A 380 3.77 -38.93 6.39
C VAL A 380 2.45 -38.19 6.61
N VAL A 381 2.56 -37.02 7.25
CA VAL A 381 1.44 -36.09 7.46
C VAL A 381 1.65 -34.89 6.55
N VAL A 382 0.60 -34.48 5.87
CA VAL A 382 0.54 -33.25 5.07
C VAL A 382 -0.54 -32.33 5.63
N GLY A 383 -0.55 -31.06 5.25
CA GLY A 383 -1.51 -30.10 5.78
C GLY A 383 -2.96 -30.57 5.72
N ALA A 384 -3.37 -31.21 4.62
CA ALA A 384 -4.72 -31.74 4.41
C ALA A 384 -5.06 -32.97 5.27
N SER A 385 -4.09 -33.79 5.70
CA SER A 385 -4.29 -34.97 6.53
C SER A 385 -3.99 -34.74 8.02
N LEU A 386 -3.51 -33.55 8.38
CA LEU A 386 -3.07 -33.23 9.74
C LEU A 386 -4.21 -33.38 10.78
N GLU A 387 -5.38 -32.83 10.46
CA GLU A 387 -6.53 -32.84 11.37
C GLU A 387 -6.97 -34.28 11.68
N ASP A 388 -7.04 -35.14 10.68
CA ASP A 388 -7.51 -36.51 10.82
C ASP A 388 -6.48 -37.42 11.48
N ILE A 389 -5.19 -37.30 11.10
CA ILE A 389 -4.14 -38.19 11.63
C ILE A 389 -3.70 -37.77 13.04
N VAL A 390 -3.60 -36.43 13.29
CA VAL A 390 -3.01 -35.95 14.54
C VAL A 390 -4.08 -35.60 15.58
N PHE A 391 -5.11 -34.83 15.20
CA PHE A 391 -6.04 -34.30 16.21
C PHE A 391 -7.30 -35.10 16.41
N LYS A 392 -7.81 -35.80 15.38
CA LYS A 392 -9.06 -36.57 15.44
C LYS A 392 -8.86 -38.07 15.52
N SER A 393 -7.62 -38.56 15.42
CA SER A 393 -7.34 -40.00 15.45
C SER A 393 -7.65 -40.66 16.77
N GLY A 394 -7.75 -39.91 17.87
CA GLY A 394 -7.89 -40.45 19.22
C GLY A 394 -6.63 -41.14 19.74
N LYS A 395 -5.51 -41.07 19.03
CA LYS A 395 -4.22 -41.71 19.34
C LYS A 395 -3.24 -40.74 19.93
N ASN A 396 -2.20 -41.24 20.59
CA ASN A 396 -1.04 -40.50 21.01
C ASN A 396 -0.12 -40.34 19.80
N VAL A 397 0.11 -39.12 19.35
CA VAL A 397 0.90 -38.84 18.14
C VAL A 397 2.18 -38.09 18.48
N LEU A 398 3.33 -38.69 18.14
CA LEU A 398 4.61 -37.99 18.11
C LEU A 398 4.81 -37.43 16.69
N LEU A 399 4.78 -36.10 16.54
CA LEU A 399 4.90 -35.44 15.25
C LEU A 399 6.21 -34.67 15.12
N GLU A 400 7.08 -35.10 14.19
CA GLU A 400 8.26 -34.36 13.78
C GLU A 400 7.90 -33.30 12.73
N PHE A 401 8.30 -32.05 12.98
CA PHE A 401 8.34 -31.02 11.95
C PHE A 401 9.76 -30.96 11.36
N TYR A 402 9.91 -31.31 10.09
CA TYR A 402 11.20 -31.37 9.45
C TYR A 402 11.30 -30.55 8.16
N ALA A 403 12.54 -30.23 7.75
CA ALA A 403 12.80 -29.66 6.44
C ALA A 403 13.78 -30.56 5.67
N PRO A 404 13.56 -30.81 4.36
CA PRO A 404 14.42 -31.71 3.56
C PRO A 404 15.88 -31.31 3.50
N TRP A 405 16.18 -30.04 3.68
CA TRP A 405 17.53 -29.47 3.70
C TRP A 405 18.17 -29.41 5.09
N CYS A 406 17.44 -29.74 6.15
CA CYS A 406 17.91 -29.66 7.53
C CYS A 406 18.83 -30.84 7.87
N GLY A 407 20.08 -30.56 8.19
CA GLY A 407 21.09 -31.59 8.54
C GLY A 407 20.74 -32.40 9.80
N HIS A 408 20.21 -31.75 10.84
CA HIS A 408 19.78 -32.42 12.07
C HIS A 408 18.57 -33.32 11.86
N CYS A 409 17.62 -32.91 11.01
CA CYS A 409 16.46 -33.73 10.66
C CYS A 409 16.91 -35.01 9.92
N LYS A 410 17.91 -34.92 9.01
CA LYS A 410 18.47 -36.09 8.35
C LYS A 410 19.17 -37.08 9.31
N GLN A 411 19.77 -36.57 10.38
CA GLN A 411 20.37 -37.43 11.43
C GLN A 411 19.30 -38.05 12.33
N LEU A 412 18.19 -37.34 12.56
CA LEU A 412 17.07 -37.83 13.38
C LEU A 412 16.22 -38.87 12.66
N ALA A 413 16.10 -38.80 11.34
CA ALA A 413 15.22 -39.66 10.56
C ALA A 413 15.41 -41.19 10.83
N PRO A 414 16.64 -41.76 10.82
CA PRO A 414 16.81 -43.19 11.11
C PRO A 414 16.44 -43.54 12.56
N ILE A 415 16.66 -42.65 13.51
CA ILE A 415 16.29 -42.85 14.91
C ILE A 415 14.74 -42.84 15.04
N LEU A 416 14.09 -41.95 14.32
CA LEU A 416 12.63 -41.87 14.30
C LEU A 416 12.00 -43.13 13.69
N ASP A 417 12.63 -43.70 12.64
CA ASP A 417 12.21 -44.97 12.04
C ASP A 417 12.34 -46.14 13.03
N GLU A 418 13.45 -46.23 13.79
CA GLU A 418 13.64 -47.23 14.86
C GLU A 418 12.58 -47.10 15.97
N VAL A 419 12.28 -45.86 16.38
CA VAL A 419 11.22 -45.59 17.37
C VAL A 419 9.88 -46.03 16.81
N ALA A 420 9.56 -45.69 15.58
CA ALA A 420 8.29 -46.06 14.95
C ALA A 420 8.12 -47.58 14.84
N ILE A 421 9.18 -48.33 14.50
CA ILE A 421 9.18 -49.78 14.50
C ILE A 421 8.92 -50.35 15.90
N SER A 422 9.53 -49.74 16.94
CA SER A 422 9.35 -50.20 18.32
C SER A 422 7.92 -50.07 18.81
N TYR A 423 7.17 -49.06 18.31
CA TYR A 423 5.76 -48.83 18.64
C TYR A 423 4.78 -49.41 17.61
N GLN A 424 5.23 -50.18 16.62
CA GLN A 424 4.42 -50.68 15.52
C GLN A 424 3.22 -51.56 16.01
N ASN A 425 3.36 -52.23 17.14
CA ASN A 425 2.32 -53.09 17.72
C ASN A 425 1.41 -52.36 18.70
N GLU A 426 1.67 -51.07 19.02
CA GLU A 426 0.87 -50.26 19.91
C GLU A 426 -0.21 -49.53 19.09
N ALA A 427 -1.45 -50.02 19.19
CA ALA A 427 -2.55 -49.54 18.35
C ALA A 427 -2.95 -48.07 18.58
N ASP A 428 -2.60 -47.50 19.74
CA ASP A 428 -2.92 -46.15 20.20
C ASP A 428 -1.76 -45.16 20.08
N VAL A 429 -0.62 -45.57 19.46
CA VAL A 429 0.54 -44.72 19.23
C VAL A 429 0.79 -44.54 17.73
N VAL A 430 1.08 -43.32 17.30
CA VAL A 430 1.48 -42.99 15.92
C VAL A 430 2.73 -42.14 15.95
N ILE A 431 3.75 -42.58 15.23
CA ILE A 431 4.94 -41.77 14.95
C ILE A 431 4.76 -41.18 13.56
N ALA A 432 4.91 -39.87 13.42
CA ALA A 432 4.62 -39.14 12.18
C ALA A 432 5.62 -38.01 11.91
N LYS A 433 5.73 -37.63 10.65
CA LYS A 433 6.54 -36.51 10.20
C LYS A 433 5.77 -35.62 9.25
N LEU A 434 5.96 -34.29 9.34
CA LEU A 434 5.36 -33.27 8.50
C LEU A 434 6.45 -32.32 7.98
N VAL A 435 6.45 -32.11 6.66
CA VAL A 435 7.36 -31.12 6.04
C VAL A 435 6.96 -29.71 6.51
N ARG A 436 7.88 -29.01 7.14
CA ARG A 436 7.71 -27.62 7.51
C ARG A 436 7.79 -26.75 6.26
N ASN A 437 6.65 -26.41 5.67
CA ASN A 437 6.52 -25.22 4.84
C ASN A 437 5.81 -24.12 5.64
N ALA A 438 5.98 -22.85 5.25
CA ALA A 438 5.50 -21.70 6.02
C ALA A 438 3.99 -21.78 6.35
N SER A 439 3.18 -22.41 5.48
CA SER A 439 1.73 -22.46 5.60
C SER A 439 1.20 -23.54 6.54
N SER A 440 1.87 -24.69 6.68
CA SER A 440 1.43 -25.76 7.60
C SER A 440 1.69 -25.42 9.07
N PHE A 441 2.76 -24.66 9.35
CA PHE A 441 3.10 -24.23 10.70
C PHE A 441 2.16 -23.13 11.20
N ASP A 442 1.83 -22.15 10.36
CA ASP A 442 0.91 -21.07 10.69
C ASP A 442 -0.50 -21.61 11.01
N TYR A 443 -0.95 -22.65 10.31
CA TYR A 443 -2.24 -23.30 10.58
C TYR A 443 -2.30 -23.92 11.99
N ILE A 444 -1.24 -24.61 12.41
CA ILE A 444 -1.18 -25.29 13.72
C ILE A 444 -1.07 -24.27 14.86
N CYS A 445 -0.18 -23.28 14.71
CA CYS A 445 0.01 -22.25 15.73
C CYS A 445 -1.22 -21.37 15.90
N PHE A 446 -1.89 -21.01 14.82
CA PHE A 446 -3.03 -20.11 14.87
C PHE A 446 -4.31 -20.77 15.37
N ASN A 447 -4.62 -21.98 14.89
CA ASN A 447 -5.90 -22.62 15.21
C ASN A 447 -5.93 -23.36 16.56
N ARG A 448 -4.78 -23.76 17.13
CA ARG A 448 -4.72 -24.53 18.39
C ARG A 448 -3.98 -23.86 19.54
N CYS A 449 -2.97 -23.04 19.27
CA CYS A 449 -2.19 -22.40 20.31
C CYS A 449 -2.61 -20.97 20.65
N GLY A 450 -3.44 -20.32 19.82
CA GLY A 450 -3.93 -18.95 20.06
C GLY A 450 -2.86 -17.87 20.16
N LYS A 451 -1.60 -18.17 19.79
CA LYS A 451 -0.46 -17.23 19.86
C LYS A 451 0.34 -17.26 18.56
N LYS A 452 0.57 -16.09 18.01
CA LYS A 452 1.59 -15.87 16.98
C LYS A 452 2.96 -16.01 17.61
N TYR A 453 3.71 -17.05 17.30
CA TYR A 453 5.13 -17.10 17.60
C TYR A 453 5.90 -16.53 16.42
N SER A 454 6.49 -15.35 16.57
CA SER A 454 7.58 -14.90 15.71
C SER A 454 8.80 -15.75 16.05
N LEU A 455 9.26 -16.55 15.10
CA LEU A 455 10.56 -17.21 15.19
C LEU A 455 11.61 -16.19 14.74
N GLU A 456 12.33 -15.64 15.70
CA GLU A 456 13.66 -15.10 15.45
C GLU A 456 14.58 -16.27 15.08
N SER A 457 15.23 -16.13 13.92
CA SER A 457 16.18 -17.08 13.33
C SER A 457 17.50 -17.13 14.08
#